data_a6ab0ec7b0a79e7a7a96e39b718dda89
#
_entry.id   a6ab0ec7b0a79e7a7a96e39b718dda89
#
_cell.length_a   1.000
_cell.length_b   1.000
_cell.length_c   1.000
_cell.angle_alpha   90.00
_cell.angle_beta   90.00
_cell.angle_gamma   90.00
#
_symmetry.space_group_name_H-M   'P 1'
#
loop_
_entity.id
_entity.type
_entity.pdbx_description
1 polymer ?
#
loop_
_entity_poly.entity_id
_entity_poly.type
_entity_poly.pdbx_seq_one_letter_code
_entity_poly.pdbx_strand_id
1 'polypeptide(L)' 'MRHEKANNLLQLALEMQAARGGLSLDDIEEKFDVGRRTAMRMRDAVLDVFPHADEVETDERKKRWRLPKGTLDRLV' A
#
# COMPACT_ATOMS: atom_id res chain seq x y z
N MET A 1 -6.76 -11.84 -16.45
CA MET A 1 -7.75 -10.84 -16.15
C MET A 1 -8.27 -10.89 -14.74
N ARG A 2 -8.66 -12.06 -14.30
CA ARG A 2 -9.18 -12.18 -12.94
C ARG A 2 -8.12 -12.02 -11.86
N HIS A 3 -6.88 -12.10 -12.26
CA HIS A 3 -5.75 -11.98 -11.33
C HIS A 3 -5.27 -10.55 -11.18
N GLU A 4 -5.88 -9.60 -11.90
CA GLU A 4 -5.45 -8.22 -11.85
C GLU A 4 -5.54 -7.63 -10.46
N LYS A 5 -6.63 -7.89 -9.75
CA LYS A 5 -6.79 -7.36 -8.39
C LYS A 5 -5.74 -7.92 -7.45
N ALA A 6 -5.50 -9.22 -7.53
CA ALA A 6 -4.50 -9.86 -6.69
C ALA A 6 -3.10 -9.34 -7.02
N ASN A 7 -2.81 -9.18 -8.32
CA ASN A 7 -1.53 -8.63 -8.75
C ASN A 7 -1.36 -7.20 -8.26
N ASN A 8 -2.42 -6.40 -8.32
CA ASN A 8 -2.36 -5.01 -7.87
C ASN A 8 -2.13 -4.92 -6.38
N LEU A 9 -2.75 -5.79 -5.59
CA LEU A 9 -2.55 -5.80 -4.15
C LEU A 9 -1.13 -6.21 -3.79
N LEU A 10 -0.60 -7.22 -4.47
CA LEU A 10 0.78 -7.63 -4.24
C LEU A 10 1.74 -6.51 -4.65
N GLN A 11 1.49 -5.89 -5.79
CA GLN A 11 2.31 -4.79 -6.26
C GLN A 11 2.26 -3.62 -5.27
N LEU A 12 1.08 -3.31 -4.74
CA LEU A 12 0.94 -2.25 -3.75
C LEU A 12 1.73 -2.58 -2.49
N ALA A 13 1.64 -3.82 -2.03
CA ALA A 13 2.39 -4.25 -0.84
C ALA A 13 3.89 -4.12 -1.07
N LEU A 14 4.37 -4.51 -2.25
CA LEU A 14 5.77 -4.36 -2.60
C LEU A 14 6.21 -2.90 -2.59
N GLU A 15 5.37 -2.03 -3.15
CA GLU A 15 5.66 -0.60 -3.19
C GLU A 15 5.67 0.00 -1.79
N MET A 16 4.74 -0.43 -0.94
CA MET A 16 4.70 0.03 0.45
C MET A 16 5.94 -0.41 1.22
N GLN A 17 6.43 -1.60 0.94
CA GLN A 17 7.64 -2.10 1.60
C GLN A 17 8.88 -1.36 1.10
N ALA A 18 8.91 -1.03 -0.18
CA ALA A 18 10.06 -0.36 -0.79
C ALA A 18 10.12 1.12 -0.44
N ALA A 19 8.99 1.76 -0.17
CA ALA A 19 8.93 3.19 0.11
C ALA A 19 9.28 3.47 1.56
N ARG A 20 10.39 4.14 1.80
CA ARG A 20 10.85 4.44 3.16
C ARG A 20 9.84 5.25 3.96
N GLY A 21 9.22 6.22 3.32
CA GLY A 21 8.24 7.08 3.97
C GLY A 21 6.81 6.58 3.81
N GLY A 22 6.63 5.43 3.19
CA GLY A 22 5.30 4.89 2.93
C GLY A 22 4.64 5.52 1.72
N LEU A 23 3.43 5.06 1.43
CA LEU A 23 2.64 5.58 0.32
C LEU A 23 1.38 6.24 0.85
N SER A 24 1.05 7.40 0.30
CA SER A 24 -0.21 8.08 0.60
C SER A 24 -1.29 7.57 -0.38
N LEU A 25 -2.54 7.97 -0.14
CA LEU A 25 -3.60 7.66 -1.09
C LEU A 25 -3.33 8.30 -2.45
N ASP A 26 -2.78 9.52 -2.44
CA ASP A 26 -2.43 10.20 -3.69
C ASP A 26 -1.42 9.38 -4.49
N ASP A 27 -0.44 8.82 -3.80
CA ASP A 27 0.57 7.98 -4.43
C ASP A 27 -0.06 6.74 -5.05
N ILE A 28 -1.00 6.13 -4.36
CA ILE A 28 -1.68 4.94 -4.86
C ILE A 28 -2.50 5.27 -6.09
N GLU A 29 -3.24 6.38 -6.04
CA GLU A 29 -4.03 6.81 -7.19
C GLU A 29 -3.15 6.99 -8.42
N GLU A 30 -2.02 7.63 -8.24
CA GLU A 30 -1.12 7.91 -9.34
C GLU A 30 -0.43 6.64 -9.86
N LYS A 31 0.09 5.83 -8.97
CA LYS A 31 0.83 4.64 -9.38
C LYS A 31 -0.04 3.59 -10.06
N PHE A 32 -1.29 3.48 -9.64
CA PHE A 32 -2.18 2.45 -10.18
C PHE A 32 -3.26 2.99 -11.08
N ASP A 33 -3.24 4.31 -11.31
CA ASP A 33 -4.22 4.97 -12.17
C ASP A 33 -5.65 4.62 -11.75
N VAL A 34 -5.94 4.84 -10.49
CA VAL A 34 -7.26 4.56 -9.92
C VAL A 34 -7.77 5.79 -9.18
N GLY A 35 -9.08 5.80 -8.93
CA GLY A 35 -9.67 6.88 -8.16
C GLY A 35 -9.46 6.70 -6.65
N ARG A 36 -9.86 7.71 -5.89
CA ARG A 36 -9.67 7.73 -4.44
C ARG A 36 -10.32 6.55 -3.75
N ARG A 37 -11.55 6.22 -4.13
CA ARG A 37 -12.28 5.14 -3.50
C ARG A 37 -11.58 3.79 -3.70
N THR A 38 -11.12 3.56 -4.92
CA THR A 38 -10.39 2.33 -5.22
C THR A 38 -9.08 2.30 -4.48
N ALA A 39 -8.37 3.43 -4.41
CA ALA A 39 -7.12 3.52 -3.66
C ALA A 39 -7.34 3.18 -2.19
N MET A 40 -8.42 3.66 -1.59
CA MET A 40 -8.75 3.36 -0.21
C MET A 40 -9.01 1.88 -0.01
N ARG A 41 -9.73 1.27 -0.94
CA ARG A 41 -10.02 -0.16 -0.87
C ARG A 41 -8.76 -1.00 -0.99
N MET A 42 -7.86 -0.58 -1.89
CA MET A 42 -6.59 -1.27 -2.07
C MET A 42 -5.75 -1.18 -0.80
N ARG A 43 -5.65 0.02 -0.23
CA ARG A 43 -4.93 0.22 1.02
C ARG A 43 -5.50 -0.67 2.12
N ASP A 44 -6.82 -0.64 2.30
CA ASP A 44 -7.47 -1.41 3.35
C ASP A 44 -7.25 -2.90 3.17
N ALA A 45 -7.26 -3.38 1.93
CA ALA A 45 -7.01 -4.79 1.66
C ALA A 45 -5.58 -5.19 2.07
N VAL A 46 -4.60 -4.33 1.80
CA VAL A 46 -3.23 -4.60 2.20
C VAL A 46 -3.11 -4.59 3.72
N LEU A 47 -3.73 -3.62 4.38
CA LEU A 47 -3.67 -3.52 5.84
C LEU A 47 -4.38 -4.69 6.52
N ASP A 48 -5.38 -5.24 5.86
CA ASP A 48 -6.08 -6.41 6.38
C ASP A 48 -5.18 -7.63 6.39
N VAL A 49 -4.37 -7.79 5.36
CA VAL A 49 -3.42 -8.90 5.26
C VAL A 49 -2.19 -8.65 6.16
N PHE A 50 -1.78 -7.40 6.26
CA PHE A 50 -0.60 -7.03 7.03
C PHE A 50 -0.96 -6.00 8.12
N PRO A 51 -1.62 -6.45 9.19
CA PRO A 51 -2.11 -5.52 10.22
C PRO A 51 -1.01 -4.79 10.98
N HIS A 52 0.22 -5.22 10.86
CA HIS A 52 1.36 -4.56 11.51
C HIS A 52 1.98 -3.45 10.65
N ALA A 53 1.32 -3.09 9.55
CA ALA A 53 1.79 -1.97 8.73
C ALA A 53 1.82 -0.68 9.54
N ASP A 54 2.82 0.15 9.27
CA ASP A 54 2.98 1.42 9.97
C ASP A 54 2.18 2.53 9.27
N GLU A 55 1.49 3.32 10.07
CA GLU A 55 0.86 4.53 9.58
C GLU A 55 1.79 5.69 9.95
N VAL A 56 2.24 6.43 8.96
CA VAL A 56 3.18 7.53 9.14
C VAL A 56 2.49 8.83 8.75
N GLU A 57 2.53 9.81 9.64
CA GLU A 57 1.97 11.11 9.34
C GLU A 57 3.10 12.08 9.02
N THR A 58 2.96 12.79 7.89
CA THR A 58 3.98 13.73 7.47
C THR A 58 3.64 15.15 7.94
N ASP A 59 4.59 16.08 7.77
CA ASP A 59 4.40 17.48 8.12
C ASP A 59 3.24 18.11 7.35
N GLU A 60 2.89 17.54 6.20
CA GLU A 60 1.79 18.02 5.39
C GLU A 60 0.44 17.45 5.84
N ARG A 61 0.44 16.73 6.95
CA ARG A 61 -0.74 16.07 7.50
C ARG A 61 -1.31 15.01 6.57
N LYS A 62 -0.49 14.48 5.70
CA LYS A 62 -0.89 13.37 4.85
C LYS A 62 -0.50 12.08 5.52
N LYS A 63 -1.44 11.16 5.58
CA LYS A 63 -1.14 9.84 6.12
C LYS A 63 -0.49 9.01 5.04
N ARG A 64 0.51 8.27 5.45
CA ARG A 64 1.21 7.34 4.57
C ARG A 64 1.27 5.99 5.26
N TRP A 65 1.26 4.94 4.48
CA TRP A 65 1.30 3.58 5.03
C TRP A 65 2.54 2.89 4.49
N ARG A 66 3.21 2.18 5.36
CA ARG A 66 4.46 1.53 5.04
C ARG A 66 4.47 0.13 5.62
N LEU A 67 5.00 -0.83 4.87
CA LEU A 67 5.24 -2.16 5.39
C LEU A 67 6.68 -2.22 5.88
N PRO A 68 6.93 -2.78 7.07
CA PRO A 68 8.29 -2.95 7.56
C PRO A 68 9.13 -3.77 6.58
N LYS A 69 10.41 -3.46 6.54
CA LYS A 69 11.33 -4.18 5.68
C LYS A 69 11.29 -5.66 6.02
N GLY A 70 11.23 -6.50 5.01
CA GLY A 70 11.21 -7.94 5.20
C GLY A 70 9.83 -8.53 5.41
N THR A 71 8.78 -7.70 5.45
CA THR A 71 7.42 -8.20 5.65
C THR A 71 7.04 -9.26 4.63
N LEU A 72 7.32 -8.98 3.36
CA LEU A 72 6.94 -9.88 2.27
C LEU A 72 7.85 -11.09 2.14
N ASP A 73 9.00 -11.07 2.77
CA ASP A 73 9.92 -12.19 2.74
C ASP A 73 9.34 -13.42 3.39
N ARG A 74 8.38 -13.22 4.29
CA ARG A 74 7.76 -14.33 5.00
C ARG A 74 6.72 -15.07 4.17
N LEU A 75 6.36 -14.49 3.04
CA LEU A 75 5.36 -15.10 2.16
C LEU A 75 5.98 -16.06 1.15
N VAL A 76 7.27 -16.09 1.09
CA VAL A 76 8.00 -16.88 0.08
C VAL A 76 8.57 -18.15 0.65
#